data_5bbdc03258cfb14a8cd7826746a39230
#
_entry.id   5bbdc03258cfb14a8cd7826746a39230
#
_cell.length_a   1.000
_cell.length_b   1.000
_cell.length_c   1.000
_cell.angle_alpha   90.00
_cell.angle_beta   90.00
_cell.angle_gamma   90.00
#
_symmetry.space_group_name_H-M   'P 1'
#
loop_
_entity.id
_entity.type
_entity.pdbx_description
1 polymer ?
#
loop_
_entity_poly.entity_id
_entity_poly.type
_entity_poly.pdbx_seq_one_letter_code
_entity_poly.pdbx_strand_id
1 'polypeptide(L)'
;MRRILIASFIVTTIAVSMAATVCGDKTSLSQLSLLDLEDKSVNPLAGQGAKAVVFIFTRPDCPISNRYAPEVRRLSASFAPEKIKFWLVYLDADAQPDAIRRHVKEYDYNCEALRDPRHELVKATGVSVTPEAAVFVFNRSGARMIYRGRIDDQYAAFGKHRPAPTAHDLEDVLKAVVKGATIEFIAMPAVGCYISDQK
;
A
#
# COMPACT_ATOMS: atom_id res chain seq x y z
N MET A 1 15.20 77.49 36.75
CA MET A 1 15.05 76.75 35.47
C MET A 1 15.30 75.29 35.74
N ARG A 2 14.19 74.52 35.80
CA ARG A 2 14.26 73.07 36.14
C ARG A 2 13.99 72.26 34.87
N ARG A 3 14.98 71.57 34.37
CA ARG A 3 14.86 70.71 33.19
C ARG A 3 14.36 69.36 33.65
N ILE A 4 13.19 68.94 33.16
CA ILE A 4 12.59 67.63 33.36
C ILE A 4 13.02 66.75 32.21
N LEU A 5 13.77 65.67 32.52
CA LEU A 5 14.17 64.62 31.56
C LEU A 5 13.04 63.55 31.60
N ILE A 6 12.36 63.42 30.48
CA ILE A 6 11.38 62.34 30.26
C ILE A 6 12.12 61.16 29.69
N ALA A 7 12.25 60.09 30.48
CA ALA A 7 12.81 58.83 30.03
C ALA A 7 11.69 58.03 29.33
N SER A 8 11.84 57.81 28.02
CA SER A 8 10.92 57.01 27.22
C SER A 8 11.33 55.53 27.34
N PHE A 9 10.50 54.73 28.00
CA PHE A 9 10.63 53.30 28.08
C PHE A 9 10.00 52.64 26.81
N ILE A 10 10.83 52.14 25.93
CA ILE A 10 10.35 51.32 24.78
C ILE A 10 10.22 49.87 25.27
N VAL A 11 8.98 49.43 25.42
CA VAL A 11 8.66 48.01 25.69
C VAL A 11 8.62 47.27 24.36
N THR A 12 9.64 46.51 24.10
CA THR A 12 9.69 45.63 22.92
C THR A 12 8.99 44.32 23.26
N THR A 13 7.77 44.13 22.79
CA THR A 13 7.05 42.86 22.86
C THR A 13 7.56 41.90 21.79
N ILE A 14 8.31 40.88 22.21
CA ILE A 14 8.71 39.78 21.36
C ILE A 14 7.51 38.84 21.24
N ALA A 15 6.86 38.83 20.07
CA ALA A 15 5.84 37.85 19.73
C ALA A 15 6.56 36.53 19.34
N VAL A 16 6.55 35.56 20.25
CA VAL A 16 6.99 34.19 19.96
C VAL A 16 5.87 33.52 19.17
N SER A 17 6.05 33.43 17.85
CA SER A 17 5.18 32.65 16.95
C SER A 17 5.48 31.17 17.13
N MET A 18 4.65 30.46 17.90
CA MET A 18 4.64 29.00 17.96
C MET A 18 4.06 28.46 16.64
N ALA A 19 4.92 28.15 15.69
CA ALA A 19 4.54 27.31 14.54
C ALA A 19 4.26 25.90 15.06
N ALA A 20 3.00 25.54 15.23
CA ALA A 20 2.58 24.18 15.47
C ALA A 20 2.89 23.36 14.21
N THR A 21 3.99 22.62 14.24
CA THR A 21 4.29 21.61 13.24
C THR A 21 3.25 20.51 13.42
N VAL A 22 2.23 20.48 12.55
CA VAL A 22 1.33 19.34 12.41
C VAL A 22 2.16 18.21 11.81
N CYS A 23 2.77 17.42 12.69
CA CYS A 23 3.39 16.15 12.32
C CYS A 23 2.23 15.20 12.02
N GLY A 24 1.81 15.13 10.74
CA GLY A 24 0.93 14.06 10.29
C GLY A 24 1.65 12.75 10.54
N ASP A 25 1.04 11.87 11.31
CA ASP A 25 1.54 10.56 11.69
C ASP A 25 1.65 9.68 10.42
N LYS A 26 2.75 9.85 9.69
CA LYS A 26 3.15 8.94 8.62
C LYS A 26 3.72 7.73 9.32
N THR A 27 2.94 6.69 9.54
CA THR A 27 3.42 5.38 9.95
C THR A 27 4.65 5.06 9.12
N SER A 28 5.81 5.02 9.76
CA SER A 28 7.07 4.74 9.07
C SER A 28 6.98 3.31 8.53
N LEU A 29 7.26 3.11 7.24
CA LEU A 29 7.28 1.78 6.62
C LEU A 29 8.22 0.80 7.35
N SER A 30 9.20 1.31 8.09
CA SER A 30 10.08 0.51 8.94
C SER A 30 9.39 -0.05 10.19
N GLN A 31 8.28 0.56 10.63
CA GLN A 31 7.49 0.15 11.80
C GLN A 31 6.21 -0.60 11.42
N LEU A 32 6.01 -0.86 10.12
CA LEU A 32 4.85 -1.59 9.65
C LEU A 32 4.76 -2.96 10.31
N SER A 33 3.61 -3.29 10.85
CA SER A 33 3.36 -4.53 11.59
C SER A 33 2.05 -5.16 11.16
N LEU A 34 2.13 -6.09 10.21
CA LEU A 34 1.01 -6.91 9.76
C LEU A 34 1.02 -8.24 10.51
N LEU A 35 -0.05 -8.99 10.43
CA LEU A 35 -0.15 -10.33 11.01
C LEU A 35 -0.07 -11.39 9.90
N ASP A 36 0.69 -12.45 10.13
CA ASP A 36 0.57 -13.67 9.33
C ASP A 36 -0.68 -14.49 9.74
N LEU A 37 -0.83 -15.67 9.16
CA LEU A 37 -1.96 -16.55 9.48
C LEU A 37 -1.76 -17.34 10.77
N GLU A 38 -0.63 -17.22 11.45
CA GLU A 38 -0.30 -17.74 12.78
C GLU A 38 -0.34 -16.64 13.87
N ASP A 39 -0.95 -15.46 13.56
CA ASP A 39 -1.02 -14.29 14.45
C ASP A 39 0.32 -13.67 14.84
N LYS A 40 1.39 -13.99 14.11
CA LYS A 40 2.70 -13.39 14.34
C LYS A 40 2.82 -12.06 13.61
N SER A 41 3.43 -11.09 14.29
CA SER A 41 3.76 -9.80 13.68
C SER A 41 4.87 -9.95 12.65
N VAL A 42 4.62 -9.45 11.45
CA VAL A 42 5.55 -9.49 10.31
C VAL A 42 5.66 -8.09 9.70
N ASN A 43 6.88 -7.64 9.46
CA ASN A 43 7.11 -6.51 8.57
C ASN A 43 7.53 -7.04 7.18
N PRO A 44 6.62 -7.07 6.19
CA PRO A 44 6.91 -7.63 4.88
C PRO A 44 7.88 -6.78 4.04
N LEU A 45 8.20 -5.57 4.49
CA LEU A 45 9.18 -4.67 3.87
C LEU A 45 10.56 -4.72 4.55
N ALA A 46 10.73 -5.51 5.62
CA ALA A 46 12.02 -5.65 6.28
C ALA A 46 12.94 -6.60 5.50
N GLY A 47 13.92 -6.01 4.80
CA GLY A 47 15.18 -6.60 4.30
C GLY A 47 15.17 -8.04 3.78
N GLN A 48 14.46 -8.33 2.68
CA GLN A 48 14.21 -9.71 2.26
C GLN A 48 15.07 -10.18 1.07
N GLY A 49 16.04 -9.40 0.60
CA GLY A 49 16.79 -9.74 -0.62
C GLY A 49 15.92 -9.75 -1.89
N ALA A 50 14.67 -9.30 -1.81
CA ALA A 50 13.77 -9.14 -2.94
C ALA A 50 14.12 -7.86 -3.72
N LYS A 51 13.97 -7.90 -5.06
CA LYS A 51 14.06 -6.70 -5.92
C LYS A 51 12.84 -5.80 -5.68
N ALA A 52 11.67 -6.40 -5.52
CA ALA A 52 10.44 -5.71 -5.22
C ALA A 52 9.49 -6.59 -4.39
N VAL A 53 8.56 -5.92 -3.71
CA VAL A 53 7.42 -6.55 -3.02
C VAL A 53 6.14 -5.97 -3.60
N VAL A 54 5.22 -6.85 -3.94
CA VAL A 54 3.88 -6.56 -4.44
C VAL A 54 2.87 -6.94 -3.38
N PHE A 55 2.03 -6.00 -3.00
CA PHE A 55 0.86 -6.26 -2.17
C PHE A 55 -0.39 -6.24 -3.05
N ILE A 56 -1.19 -7.29 -2.95
CA ILE A 56 -2.53 -7.37 -3.56
C ILE A 56 -3.53 -7.30 -2.42
N PHE A 57 -4.19 -6.16 -2.29
CA PHE A 57 -5.25 -5.96 -1.30
C PHE A 57 -6.51 -6.69 -1.76
N THR A 58 -7.04 -7.56 -0.91
CA THR A 58 -8.13 -8.46 -1.26
C THR A 58 -9.10 -8.67 -0.11
N ARG A 59 -10.29 -9.18 -0.45
CA ARG A 59 -11.31 -9.63 0.50
C ARG A 59 -11.98 -10.88 -0.05
N PRO A 60 -12.32 -11.88 0.79
CA PRO A 60 -12.96 -13.11 0.33
C PRO A 60 -14.35 -12.86 -0.29
N ASP A 61 -15.07 -11.87 0.20
CA ASP A 61 -16.40 -11.49 -0.24
C ASP A 61 -16.44 -10.50 -1.42
N CYS A 62 -15.25 -10.10 -1.95
CA CYS A 62 -15.19 -9.20 -3.10
C CYS A 62 -15.16 -9.99 -4.41
N PRO A 63 -16.25 -10.01 -5.20
CA PRO A 63 -16.33 -10.81 -6.42
C PRO A 63 -15.34 -10.34 -7.49
N ILE A 64 -14.94 -9.07 -7.47
CA ILE A 64 -13.91 -8.55 -8.39
C ILE A 64 -12.54 -9.08 -7.99
N SER A 65 -12.19 -9.07 -6.69
CA SER A 65 -10.95 -9.68 -6.20
C SER A 65 -10.84 -11.15 -6.60
N ASN A 66 -11.93 -11.91 -6.42
CA ASN A 66 -11.97 -13.33 -6.73
C ASN A 66 -11.78 -13.61 -8.22
N ARG A 67 -12.29 -12.74 -9.09
CA ARG A 67 -12.06 -12.85 -10.54
C ARG A 67 -10.63 -12.56 -10.97
N TYR A 68 -9.88 -11.76 -10.19
CA TYR A 68 -8.46 -11.50 -10.45
C TYR A 68 -7.53 -12.62 -9.94
N ALA A 69 -8.02 -13.64 -9.22
CA ALA A 69 -7.18 -14.71 -8.69
C ALA A 69 -6.31 -15.41 -9.75
N PRO A 70 -6.82 -15.77 -10.94
CA PRO A 70 -5.98 -16.37 -11.99
C PRO A 70 -4.86 -15.44 -12.47
N GLU A 71 -5.14 -14.14 -12.58
CA GLU A 71 -4.14 -13.17 -13.04
C GLU A 71 -3.08 -12.91 -11.96
N VAL A 72 -3.48 -12.77 -10.70
CA VAL A 72 -2.54 -12.64 -9.57
C VAL A 72 -1.63 -13.86 -9.49
N ARG A 73 -2.17 -15.07 -9.64
CA ARG A 73 -1.42 -16.30 -9.66
C ARG A 73 -0.42 -16.35 -10.83
N ARG A 74 -0.87 -15.96 -12.03
CA ARG A 74 -0.02 -15.88 -13.21
C ARG A 74 1.17 -14.91 -12.99
N LEU A 75 0.87 -13.72 -12.50
CA LEU A 75 1.88 -12.68 -12.24
C LEU A 75 2.87 -13.14 -11.17
N SER A 76 2.39 -13.65 -10.04
CA SER A 76 3.28 -14.08 -8.95
C SER A 76 4.20 -15.21 -9.40
N ALA A 77 3.70 -16.20 -10.17
CA ALA A 77 4.53 -17.27 -10.73
C ALA A 77 5.56 -16.74 -11.74
N SER A 78 5.15 -15.82 -12.62
CA SER A 78 6.03 -15.27 -13.66
C SER A 78 7.17 -14.43 -13.08
N PHE A 79 6.94 -13.72 -11.97
CA PHE A 79 7.93 -12.80 -11.39
C PHE A 79 8.68 -13.36 -10.17
N ALA A 80 8.32 -14.53 -9.66
CA ALA A 80 9.04 -15.19 -8.57
C ALA A 80 10.54 -15.44 -8.90
N PRO A 81 10.92 -15.93 -10.11
CA PRO A 81 12.33 -16.11 -10.48
C PRO A 81 13.12 -14.80 -10.50
N GLU A 82 12.43 -13.66 -10.69
CA GLU A 82 13.00 -12.33 -10.72
C GLU A 82 13.19 -11.70 -9.33
N LYS A 83 12.96 -12.49 -8.26
CA LYS A 83 13.01 -12.04 -6.86
C LYS A 83 11.97 -10.94 -6.56
N ILE A 84 10.80 -11.01 -7.17
CA ILE A 84 9.65 -10.19 -6.82
C ILE A 84 8.72 -11.04 -5.98
N LYS A 85 8.49 -10.61 -4.73
CA LYS A 85 7.63 -11.31 -3.78
C LYS A 85 6.23 -10.73 -3.81
N PHE A 86 5.21 -11.59 -3.86
CA PHE A 86 3.81 -11.21 -3.78
C PHE A 86 3.24 -11.59 -2.42
N TRP A 87 2.41 -10.70 -1.89
CA TRP A 87 1.61 -10.90 -0.70
C TRP A 87 0.15 -10.61 -0.99
N LEU A 88 -0.74 -11.49 -0.56
CA LEU A 88 -2.16 -11.18 -0.43
C LEU A 88 -2.37 -10.45 0.91
N VAL A 89 -3.09 -9.34 0.91
CA VAL A 89 -3.37 -8.57 2.12
C VAL A 89 -4.88 -8.56 2.37
N TYR A 90 -5.27 -9.22 3.44
CA TYR A 90 -6.66 -9.31 3.90
C TYR A 90 -6.94 -8.20 4.91
N LEU A 91 -8.03 -7.47 4.70
CA LEU A 91 -8.31 -6.19 5.37
C LEU A 91 -9.35 -6.30 6.48
N ASP A 92 -10.19 -7.35 6.46
CA ASP A 92 -11.25 -7.48 7.44
C ASP A 92 -10.67 -7.77 8.83
N ALA A 93 -10.99 -6.91 9.80
CA ALA A 93 -10.50 -7.04 11.16
C ALA A 93 -10.94 -8.39 11.80
N ASP A 94 -12.11 -8.87 11.42
CA ASP A 94 -12.71 -10.11 11.96
C ASP A 94 -12.35 -11.36 11.12
N ALA A 95 -11.58 -11.21 10.04
CA ALA A 95 -11.21 -12.32 9.18
C ALA A 95 -10.36 -13.34 9.94
N GLN A 96 -10.93 -14.52 10.16
CA GLN A 96 -10.24 -15.62 10.84
C GLN A 96 -9.19 -16.25 9.92
N PRO A 97 -8.00 -16.61 10.43
CA PRO A 97 -6.94 -17.24 9.63
C PRO A 97 -7.42 -18.44 8.82
N ASP A 98 -8.27 -19.30 9.39
CA ASP A 98 -8.77 -20.47 8.69
C ASP A 98 -9.72 -20.14 7.54
N ALA A 99 -10.47 -19.06 7.64
CA ALA A 99 -11.29 -18.58 6.52
C ALA A 99 -10.39 -18.08 5.37
N ILE A 100 -9.31 -17.39 5.70
CA ILE A 100 -8.31 -16.94 4.72
C ILE A 100 -7.60 -18.14 4.09
N ARG A 101 -7.17 -19.14 4.86
CA ARG A 101 -6.57 -20.37 4.32
C ARG A 101 -7.51 -21.09 3.35
N ARG A 102 -8.80 -21.17 3.68
CA ARG A 102 -9.80 -21.73 2.76
C ARG A 102 -9.91 -20.95 1.47
N HIS A 103 -9.98 -19.61 1.56
CA HIS A 103 -10.05 -18.74 0.39
C HIS A 103 -8.79 -18.84 -0.48
N VAL A 104 -7.60 -18.82 0.11
CA VAL A 104 -6.32 -19.02 -0.62
C VAL A 104 -6.33 -20.35 -1.38
N LYS A 105 -6.80 -21.43 -0.74
CA LYS A 105 -6.91 -22.75 -1.34
C LYS A 105 -7.99 -22.83 -2.43
N GLU A 106 -9.15 -22.25 -2.20
CA GLU A 106 -10.28 -22.26 -3.13
C GLU A 106 -9.94 -21.59 -4.47
N TYR A 107 -9.22 -20.46 -4.38
CA TYR A 107 -8.79 -19.69 -5.55
C TYR A 107 -7.39 -20.05 -6.04
N ASP A 108 -6.79 -21.10 -5.47
CA ASP A 108 -5.49 -21.67 -5.86
C ASP A 108 -4.36 -20.59 -5.88
N TYR A 109 -4.37 -19.66 -4.94
CA TYR A 109 -3.33 -18.65 -4.84
C TYR A 109 -1.99 -19.30 -4.46
N ASN A 110 -0.92 -18.86 -5.12
CA ASN A 110 0.46 -19.28 -4.88
C ASN A 110 1.30 -18.21 -4.16
N CYS A 111 0.64 -17.27 -3.51
CA CYS A 111 1.27 -16.23 -2.69
C CYS A 111 0.91 -16.44 -1.21
N GLU A 112 1.80 -16.00 -0.34
CA GLU A 112 1.54 -15.95 1.10
C GLU A 112 0.51 -14.86 1.45
N ALA A 113 -0.21 -15.04 2.53
CA ALA A 113 -1.26 -14.14 2.99
C ALA A 113 -0.86 -13.41 4.28
N LEU A 114 -1.20 -12.14 4.34
CA LEU A 114 -1.09 -11.29 5.53
C LEU A 114 -2.45 -10.70 5.88
N ARG A 115 -2.61 -10.33 7.14
CA ARG A 115 -3.79 -9.61 7.63
C ARG A 115 -3.38 -8.21 8.06
N ASP A 116 -4.18 -7.22 7.66
CA ASP A 116 -4.02 -5.80 8.05
C ASP A 116 -5.25 -5.29 8.81
N PRO A 117 -5.59 -5.87 9.99
CA PRO A 117 -6.81 -5.55 10.73
C PRO A 117 -6.85 -4.11 11.26
N ARG A 118 -5.69 -3.43 11.30
CA ARG A 118 -5.57 -2.03 11.73
C ARG A 118 -5.45 -1.06 10.56
N HIS A 119 -5.49 -1.58 9.34
CA HIS A 119 -5.30 -0.80 8.10
C HIS A 119 -3.97 0.00 8.09
N GLU A 120 -2.92 -0.54 8.65
CA GLU A 120 -1.60 0.12 8.68
C GLU A 120 -1.00 0.23 7.28
N LEU A 121 -1.01 -0.87 6.52
CA LEU A 121 -0.53 -0.87 5.14
C LEU A 121 -1.50 -0.12 4.22
N VAL A 122 -2.81 -0.24 4.44
CA VAL A 122 -3.83 0.55 3.74
C VAL A 122 -3.54 2.04 3.87
N LYS A 123 -3.33 2.54 5.10
CA LYS A 123 -3.01 3.95 5.37
C LYS A 123 -1.66 4.37 4.76
N ALA A 124 -0.65 3.50 4.85
CA ALA A 124 0.68 3.78 4.31
C ALA A 124 0.70 3.84 2.77
N THR A 125 -0.14 3.06 2.10
CA THR A 125 -0.23 3.00 0.64
C THR A 125 -1.28 3.92 0.06
N GLY A 126 -2.35 4.21 0.82
CA GLY A 126 -3.50 4.97 0.36
C GLY A 126 -4.37 4.21 -0.64
N VAL A 127 -4.37 2.87 -0.62
CA VAL A 127 -5.31 2.04 -1.39
C VAL A 127 -6.73 2.27 -0.87
N SER A 128 -7.73 2.14 -1.75
CA SER A 128 -9.11 2.52 -1.45
C SER A 128 -10.14 1.46 -1.81
N VAL A 129 -9.75 0.49 -2.63
CA VAL A 129 -10.64 -0.59 -3.10
C VAL A 129 -9.93 -1.94 -3.07
N THR A 130 -10.70 -3.02 -3.22
CA THR A 130 -10.20 -4.36 -3.48
C THR A 130 -10.78 -4.94 -4.77
N PRO A 131 -9.96 -5.51 -5.70
CA PRO A 131 -8.52 -5.60 -5.58
C PRO A 131 -7.83 -4.29 -5.97
N GLU A 132 -6.76 -3.96 -5.26
CA GLU A 132 -5.82 -2.92 -5.67
C GLU A 132 -4.41 -3.43 -5.38
N ALA A 133 -3.41 -3.00 -6.17
CA ALA A 133 -2.02 -3.39 -6.00
C ALA A 133 -1.17 -2.23 -5.49
N ALA A 134 -0.14 -2.54 -4.68
CA ALA A 134 0.94 -1.62 -4.37
C ALA A 134 2.29 -2.32 -4.56
N VAL A 135 3.26 -1.62 -5.17
CA VAL A 135 4.60 -2.14 -5.44
C VAL A 135 5.65 -1.31 -4.73
N PHE A 136 6.52 -1.99 -3.99
CA PHE A 136 7.66 -1.39 -3.32
C PHE A 136 8.95 -1.94 -3.88
N VAL A 137 9.93 -1.06 -4.07
CA VAL A 137 11.33 -1.38 -4.36
C VAL A 137 12.21 -0.93 -3.20
N PHE A 138 13.41 -1.47 -3.12
CA PHE A 138 14.34 -1.21 -2.03
C PHE A 138 15.54 -0.41 -2.53
N ASN A 139 15.96 0.55 -1.73
CA ASN A 139 17.18 1.30 -1.92
C ASN A 139 17.92 1.43 -0.57
N ARG A 140 19.03 2.21 -0.55
CA ARG A 140 19.82 2.43 0.68
C ARG A 140 19.01 3.10 1.80
N SER A 141 17.96 3.84 1.47
CA SER A 141 17.09 4.53 2.44
C SER A 141 15.91 3.67 2.91
N GLY A 142 15.77 2.43 2.42
CA GLY A 142 14.68 1.52 2.75
C GLY A 142 13.71 1.26 1.61
N ALA A 143 12.49 0.84 1.96
CA ALA A 143 11.43 0.56 0.98
C ALA A 143 10.82 1.86 0.45
N ARG A 144 10.58 1.92 -0.86
CA ARG A 144 9.93 3.03 -1.56
C ARG A 144 8.81 2.49 -2.44
N MET A 145 7.61 3.01 -2.27
CA MET A 145 6.48 2.69 -3.15
C MET A 145 6.69 3.35 -4.52
N ILE A 146 6.53 2.56 -5.58
CA ILE A 146 6.65 3.00 -6.97
C ILE A 146 5.33 2.89 -7.74
N TYR A 147 4.39 2.10 -7.24
CA TYR A 147 3.10 1.90 -7.89
C TYR A 147 2.00 1.72 -6.85
N ARG A 148 0.82 2.25 -7.15
CA ARG A 148 -0.45 1.92 -6.53
C ARG A 148 -1.54 1.98 -7.59
N GLY A 149 -2.40 0.97 -7.64
CA GLY A 149 -3.53 1.00 -8.56
C GLY A 149 -4.02 -0.36 -9.01
N ARG A 150 -4.73 -0.35 -10.13
CA ARG A 150 -5.34 -1.53 -10.73
C ARG A 150 -4.30 -2.56 -11.17
N ILE A 151 -4.70 -3.82 -11.22
CA ILE A 151 -3.87 -4.91 -11.76
C ILE A 151 -3.76 -4.76 -13.28
N ASP A 152 -4.89 -4.52 -13.91
CA ASP A 152 -5.05 -4.25 -15.35
C ASP A 152 -6.30 -3.40 -15.59
N ASP A 153 -6.70 -3.17 -16.85
CA ASP A 153 -7.87 -2.40 -17.23
C ASP A 153 -9.10 -3.25 -17.54
N GLN A 154 -9.14 -4.51 -17.11
CA GLN A 154 -10.29 -5.40 -17.38
C GLN A 154 -11.59 -4.83 -16.83
N TYR A 155 -11.56 -4.18 -15.66
CA TYR A 155 -12.73 -3.49 -15.10
C TYR A 155 -12.68 -1.99 -15.44
N ALA A 156 -13.62 -1.55 -16.27
CA ALA A 156 -13.76 -0.12 -16.63
C ALA A 156 -14.59 0.67 -15.61
N ALA A 157 -15.55 0.01 -14.96
CA ALA A 157 -16.37 0.53 -13.85
C ALA A 157 -16.99 -0.63 -13.09
N PHE A 158 -17.61 -0.37 -11.94
CA PHE A 158 -18.36 -1.39 -11.21
C PHE A 158 -19.46 -2.00 -12.10
N GLY A 159 -19.45 -3.32 -12.22
CA GLY A 159 -20.37 -4.04 -13.11
C GLY A 159 -20.03 -3.96 -14.61
N LYS A 160 -19.01 -3.24 -15.02
CA LYS A 160 -18.57 -3.13 -16.43
C LYS A 160 -17.16 -3.69 -16.60
N HIS A 161 -17.06 -4.85 -17.22
CA HIS A 161 -15.76 -5.47 -17.50
C HIS A 161 -15.59 -5.71 -19.00
N ARG A 162 -14.33 -5.69 -19.45
CA ARG A 162 -13.94 -6.07 -20.81
C ARG A 162 -13.84 -7.60 -20.90
N PRO A 163 -14.01 -8.19 -22.10
CA PRO A 163 -13.71 -9.60 -22.30
C PRO A 163 -12.26 -9.98 -22.00
N ALA A 164 -11.32 -9.07 -22.29
CA ALA A 164 -9.91 -9.16 -21.96
C ALA A 164 -9.35 -7.78 -21.66
N PRO A 165 -8.30 -7.65 -20.83
CA PRO A 165 -7.63 -6.39 -20.62
C PRO A 165 -6.91 -5.92 -21.88
N THR A 166 -6.79 -4.60 -22.04
CA THR A 166 -6.03 -3.93 -23.12
C THR A 166 -4.78 -3.23 -22.57
N ALA A 167 -4.70 -3.01 -21.26
CA ALA A 167 -3.56 -2.46 -20.54
C ALA A 167 -3.24 -3.36 -19.33
N HIS A 168 -1.96 -3.64 -19.12
CA HIS A 168 -1.46 -4.54 -18.08
C HIS A 168 -0.58 -3.76 -17.09
N ASP A 169 -1.18 -2.75 -16.43
CA ASP A 169 -0.46 -1.71 -15.70
C ASP A 169 0.51 -2.28 -14.65
N LEU A 170 0.07 -3.23 -13.81
CA LEU A 170 0.93 -3.87 -12.81
C LEU A 170 2.06 -4.66 -13.48
N GLU A 171 1.75 -5.47 -14.47
CA GLU A 171 2.75 -6.28 -15.18
C GLU A 171 3.83 -5.41 -15.85
N ASP A 172 3.44 -4.30 -16.45
CA ASP A 172 4.37 -3.37 -17.12
C ASP A 172 5.31 -2.70 -16.13
N VAL A 173 4.81 -2.31 -14.96
CA VAL A 173 5.64 -1.80 -13.85
C VAL A 173 6.64 -2.88 -13.40
N LEU A 174 6.20 -4.12 -13.22
CA LEU A 174 7.08 -5.21 -12.79
C LEU A 174 8.14 -5.55 -13.85
N LYS A 175 7.78 -5.54 -15.14
CA LYS A 175 8.75 -5.67 -16.24
C LYS A 175 9.81 -4.57 -16.22
N ALA A 176 9.42 -3.33 -15.92
CA ALA A 176 10.34 -2.21 -15.79
C ALA A 176 11.28 -2.38 -14.58
N VAL A 177 10.77 -2.87 -13.44
CA VAL A 177 11.60 -3.22 -12.25
C VAL A 177 12.63 -4.30 -12.61
N VAL A 178 12.23 -5.36 -13.31
CA VAL A 178 13.13 -6.44 -13.73
C VAL A 178 14.26 -5.91 -14.60
N LYS A 179 13.96 -4.98 -15.50
CA LYS A 179 14.94 -4.30 -16.37
C LYS A 179 15.82 -3.29 -15.64
N GLY A 180 15.61 -3.05 -14.34
CA GLY A 180 16.37 -2.08 -13.55
C GLY A 180 16.04 -0.62 -13.87
N ALA A 181 14.88 -0.33 -14.45
CA ALA A 181 14.48 1.03 -14.74
C ALA A 181 14.20 1.82 -13.44
N THR A 182 14.57 3.10 -13.43
CA THR A 182 14.12 4.03 -12.40
C THR A 182 12.68 4.41 -12.69
N ILE A 183 11.80 4.13 -11.73
CA ILE A 183 10.36 4.38 -11.88
C ILE A 183 9.97 5.46 -10.86
N GLU A 184 9.44 6.58 -11.36
CA GLU A 184 8.72 7.53 -10.51
C GLU A 184 7.41 6.92 -10.03
N PHE A 185 6.86 7.46 -8.93
CA PHE A 185 5.60 6.94 -8.38
C PHE A 185 4.46 7.09 -9.38
N ILE A 186 3.79 5.97 -9.67
CA ILE A 186 2.63 5.89 -10.57
C ILE A 186 1.41 5.52 -9.74
N ALA A 187 0.33 6.28 -9.88
CA ALA A 187 -0.99 5.95 -9.33
C ALA A 187 -2.00 5.76 -10.45
N MET A 188 -2.64 4.57 -10.51
CA MET A 188 -3.67 4.23 -11.49
C MET A 188 -5.00 3.98 -10.79
N PRO A 189 -6.11 4.55 -11.27
CA PRO A 189 -7.43 4.27 -10.70
C PRO A 189 -7.74 2.78 -10.75
N ALA A 190 -8.18 2.21 -9.62
CA ALA A 190 -8.65 0.84 -9.55
C ALA A 190 -10.19 0.79 -9.41
N VAL A 191 -10.80 -0.27 -9.91
CA VAL A 191 -12.22 -0.56 -9.77
C VAL A 191 -12.38 -1.78 -8.87
N GLY A 192 -13.15 -1.65 -7.80
CA GLY A 192 -13.29 -2.70 -6.81
C GLY A 192 -14.30 -2.40 -5.73
N CYS A 193 -14.35 -3.26 -4.72
CA CYS A 193 -15.16 -3.07 -3.53
C CYS A 193 -14.46 -2.06 -2.60
N TYR A 194 -15.16 -1.03 -2.15
CA TYR A 194 -14.57 -0.02 -1.26
C TYR A 194 -14.09 -0.63 0.06
N ILE A 195 -12.94 -0.17 0.52
CA ILE A 195 -12.42 -0.47 1.84
C ILE A 195 -13.17 0.43 2.82
N SER A 196 -14.08 -0.15 3.63
CA SER A 196 -14.76 0.55 4.72
C SER A 196 -13.75 0.85 5.83
N ASP A 197 -13.95 1.94 6.59
CA ASP A 197 -13.17 2.31 7.79
C ASP A 197 -11.81 3.00 7.55
N GLN A 198 -11.67 3.72 6.46
CA GLN A 198 -10.58 4.70 6.29
C GLN A 198 -10.89 6.04 7.00
N LYS A 199 -11.42 5.98 8.24
CA LYS A 199 -11.64 7.19 9.06
C LYS A 199 -10.47 7.47 9.97
#